data_c14000e9ae5988547c9ce6cdfa42b4d1
#
_entry.id   c14000e9ae5988547c9ce6cdfa42b4d1
#
_cell.length_a   1.000
_cell.length_b   1.000
_cell.length_c   1.000
_cell.angle_alpha   90.00
_cell.angle_beta   90.00
_cell.angle_gamma   90.00
#
_symmetry.space_group_name_H-M   'P 1'
#
loop_
_entity.id
_entity.type
_entity.pdbx_description
1 polymer ?
#
loop_
_entity_poly.entity_id
_entity_poly.type
_entity_poly.pdbx_seq_one_letter_code
_entity_poly.pdbx_strand_id
1 'polypeptide(L)'
;RPPYNPQDLLKLYVYGYFNKIRSSRKLMIECTRNVELFYLLGKLTPDFRTIADFRKDNAKALRNVFHAFVKLCMKLGLYQKELFAVDGSKFRAVNSKDNTYNAEILEKKLKRIDEHIKEYLSQMDQEDQSEPDALTSEQVKAAIQELSQRKEKYQEYLKELLENGETQMLLTDPEARRMHSKDGFHCCYNVQTAVDKGSHLIAEFQVTNHN
;
A
#
# COMPACT_ATOMS: atom_id res chain seq x y z
N ARG A 1 -10.53 21.63 -21.82
CA ARG A 1 -11.20 22.27 -20.66
C ARG A 1 -10.13 22.89 -19.77
N PRO A 2 -10.34 24.09 -19.21
CA PRO A 2 -9.44 24.64 -18.23
C PRO A 2 -9.40 23.71 -16.98
N PRO A 3 -8.28 23.67 -16.25
CA PRO A 3 -8.18 22.87 -15.04
C PRO A 3 -9.19 23.36 -14.00
N TYR A 4 -9.71 22.42 -13.20
CA TYR A 4 -10.58 22.78 -12.06
C TYR A 4 -9.80 23.57 -11.03
N ASN A 5 -10.48 24.53 -10.38
CA ASN A 5 -9.88 25.27 -9.27
C ASN A 5 -9.57 24.30 -8.11
N PRO A 6 -8.32 24.26 -7.61
CA PRO A 6 -7.95 23.41 -6.48
C PRO A 6 -8.81 23.63 -5.22
N GLN A 7 -9.31 24.85 -5.00
CA GLN A 7 -10.20 25.12 -3.87
C GLN A 7 -11.53 24.37 -3.98
N ASP A 8 -12.08 24.23 -5.17
CA ASP A 8 -13.34 23.51 -5.35
C ASP A 8 -13.16 22.00 -5.18
N LEU A 9 -12.04 21.45 -5.64
CA LEU A 9 -11.70 20.06 -5.39
C LEU A 9 -11.43 19.80 -3.89
N LEU A 10 -10.81 20.76 -3.18
CA LEU A 10 -10.64 20.68 -1.73
C LEU A 10 -11.99 20.69 -1.01
N LYS A 11 -12.91 21.60 -1.36
CA LYS A 11 -14.28 21.63 -0.83
C LYS A 11 -14.98 20.27 -1.02
N LEU A 12 -14.87 19.70 -2.23
CA LEU A 12 -15.44 18.39 -2.54
C LEU A 12 -14.88 17.29 -1.63
N TYR A 13 -13.57 17.28 -1.37
CA TYR A 13 -12.97 16.33 -0.45
C TYR A 13 -13.45 16.52 1.00
N VAL A 14 -13.48 17.75 1.49
CA VAL A 14 -13.98 18.05 2.85
C VAL A 14 -15.42 17.59 2.99
N TYR A 15 -16.27 17.91 2.00
CA TYR A 15 -17.66 17.43 1.96
C TYR A 15 -17.75 15.90 1.97
N GLY A 16 -16.94 15.24 1.14
CA GLY A 16 -16.92 13.79 1.04
C GLY A 16 -16.54 13.11 2.34
N TYR A 17 -15.49 13.57 3.01
CA TYR A 17 -15.07 13.03 4.29
C TYR A 17 -16.09 13.27 5.40
N PHE A 18 -16.68 14.46 5.44
CA PHE A 18 -17.74 14.80 6.39
C PHE A 18 -18.96 13.88 6.25
N ASN A 19 -19.36 13.60 5.01
CA ASN A 19 -20.49 12.72 4.67
C ASN A 19 -20.09 11.24 4.52
N LYS A 20 -18.87 10.84 4.92
CA LYS A 20 -18.36 9.45 4.84
C LYS A 20 -18.28 8.90 3.40
N ILE A 21 -18.23 9.75 2.40
CA ILE A 21 -18.09 9.39 0.98
C ILE A 21 -16.60 9.42 0.61
N ARG A 22 -15.92 8.26 0.68
CA ARG A 22 -14.47 8.16 0.46
C ARG A 22 -14.08 7.81 -0.98
N SER A 23 -15.01 7.35 -1.80
CA SER A 23 -14.77 6.92 -3.17
C SER A 23 -14.89 8.10 -4.13
N SER A 24 -13.85 8.34 -4.96
CA SER A 24 -13.86 9.36 -6.01
C SER A 24 -15.00 9.14 -7.02
N ARG A 25 -15.33 7.88 -7.35
CA ARG A 25 -16.45 7.54 -8.22
C ARG A 25 -17.79 7.91 -7.61
N LYS A 26 -17.97 7.64 -6.30
CA LYS A 26 -19.19 8.06 -5.58
C LYS A 26 -19.28 9.58 -5.50
N LEU A 27 -18.17 10.28 -5.22
CA LEU A 27 -18.14 11.74 -5.19
C LEU A 27 -18.52 12.34 -6.56
N MET A 28 -18.02 11.79 -7.65
CA MET A 28 -18.42 12.20 -9.01
C MET A 28 -19.93 12.05 -9.21
N ILE A 29 -20.52 10.92 -8.81
CA ILE A 29 -21.98 10.69 -8.91
C ILE A 29 -22.74 11.70 -8.05
N GLU A 30 -22.29 11.97 -6.84
CA GLU A 30 -22.92 12.98 -5.98
C GLU A 30 -22.87 14.38 -6.59
N CYS A 31 -21.80 14.75 -7.28
CA CYS A 31 -21.72 16.03 -8.02
C CYS A 31 -22.77 16.18 -9.12
N THR A 32 -23.40 15.10 -9.59
CA THR A 32 -24.45 15.16 -10.63
C THR A 32 -25.87 15.16 -10.09
N ARG A 33 -26.09 14.88 -8.81
CA ARG A 33 -27.42 14.68 -8.23
C ARG A 33 -27.67 15.39 -6.89
N ASN A 34 -26.61 15.81 -6.20
CA ASN A 34 -26.72 16.36 -4.86
C ASN A 34 -26.77 17.89 -4.91
N VAL A 35 -27.88 18.44 -4.39
CA VAL A 35 -28.13 19.91 -4.38
C VAL A 35 -27.08 20.67 -3.56
N GLU A 36 -26.62 20.09 -2.45
CA GLU A 36 -25.57 20.71 -1.62
C GLU A 36 -24.26 20.89 -2.41
N LEU A 37 -23.89 19.87 -3.20
CA LEU A 37 -22.71 19.95 -4.07
C LEU A 37 -22.92 20.89 -5.26
N PHE A 38 -24.14 21.01 -5.78
CA PHE A 38 -24.45 22.02 -6.80
C PHE A 38 -24.19 23.44 -6.27
N TYR A 39 -24.62 23.70 -5.03
CA TYR A 39 -24.36 24.98 -4.39
C TYR A 39 -22.87 25.17 -4.07
N LEU A 40 -22.24 24.17 -3.45
CA LEU A 40 -20.84 24.24 -2.98
C LEU A 40 -19.83 24.42 -4.12
N LEU A 41 -20.07 23.76 -5.26
CA LEU A 41 -19.17 23.70 -6.41
C LEU A 41 -19.64 24.53 -7.62
N GLY A 42 -20.77 25.27 -7.52
CA GLY A 42 -21.33 26.00 -8.66
C GLY A 42 -21.68 25.09 -9.84
N LYS A 43 -22.23 23.90 -9.57
CA LYS A 43 -22.60 22.87 -10.55
C LYS A 43 -21.41 22.26 -11.32
N LEU A 44 -20.19 22.36 -10.82
CA LEU A 44 -19.05 21.65 -11.38
C LEU A 44 -19.18 20.13 -11.13
N THR A 45 -18.90 19.36 -12.17
CA THR A 45 -18.96 17.89 -12.13
C THR A 45 -17.60 17.31 -12.54
N PRO A 46 -16.60 17.32 -11.66
CA PRO A 46 -15.29 16.75 -11.97
C PRO A 46 -15.39 15.23 -12.15
N ASP A 47 -14.63 14.72 -13.11
CA ASP A 47 -14.47 13.27 -13.33
C ASP A 47 -13.75 12.61 -12.16
N PHE A 48 -14.04 11.32 -11.93
CA PHE A 48 -13.46 10.56 -10.80
C PHE A 48 -11.93 10.49 -10.86
N ARG A 49 -11.31 10.53 -12.05
CA ARG A 49 -9.85 10.56 -12.20
C ARG A 49 -9.32 11.89 -11.72
N THR A 50 -9.90 13.00 -12.16
CA THR A 50 -9.55 14.34 -11.68
C THR A 50 -9.62 14.44 -10.16
N ILE A 51 -10.65 13.87 -9.54
CA ILE A 51 -10.79 13.83 -8.08
C ILE A 51 -9.65 12.99 -7.44
N ALA A 52 -9.37 11.81 -7.98
CA ALA A 52 -8.33 10.93 -7.46
C ALA A 52 -6.93 11.52 -7.62
N ASP A 53 -6.61 12.05 -8.80
CA ASP A 53 -5.31 12.64 -9.13
C ASP A 53 -5.05 13.90 -8.29
N PHE A 54 -6.06 14.74 -8.06
CA PHE A 54 -5.92 15.90 -7.16
C PHE A 54 -5.36 15.51 -5.79
N ARG A 55 -5.87 14.45 -5.18
CA ARG A 55 -5.38 13.97 -3.88
C ARG A 55 -3.95 13.44 -3.99
N LYS A 56 -3.66 12.67 -5.04
CA LYS A 56 -2.35 12.08 -5.29
C LYS A 56 -1.28 13.15 -5.49
N ASP A 57 -1.57 14.12 -6.34
CA ASP A 57 -0.59 15.11 -6.77
C ASP A 57 -0.40 16.24 -5.76
N ASN A 58 -1.35 16.44 -4.83
CA ASN A 58 -1.34 17.54 -3.88
C ASN A 58 -1.17 17.11 -2.41
N ALA A 59 -0.55 15.96 -2.15
CA ALA A 59 -0.39 15.43 -0.78
C ALA A 59 0.28 16.43 0.18
N LYS A 60 1.35 17.12 -0.26
CA LYS A 60 2.04 18.14 0.53
C LYS A 60 1.16 19.36 0.80
N ALA A 61 0.39 19.82 -0.20
CA ALA A 61 -0.53 20.94 -0.04
C ALA A 61 -1.67 20.61 0.93
N LEU A 62 -2.23 19.41 0.84
CA LEU A 62 -3.27 18.91 1.76
C LEU A 62 -2.76 18.87 3.21
N ARG A 63 -1.52 18.44 3.43
CA ARG A 63 -0.88 18.48 4.75
C ARG A 63 -0.74 19.92 5.27
N ASN A 64 -0.35 20.86 4.41
CA ASN A 64 -0.26 22.28 4.79
C ASN A 64 -1.64 22.86 5.17
N VAL A 65 -2.70 22.48 4.44
CA VAL A 65 -4.09 22.86 4.78
C VAL A 65 -4.49 22.31 6.15
N PHE A 66 -4.15 21.06 6.46
CA PHE A 66 -4.37 20.48 7.79
C PHE A 66 -3.67 21.29 8.88
N HIS A 67 -2.39 21.61 8.72
CA HIS A 67 -1.65 22.42 9.69
C HIS A 67 -2.23 23.83 9.83
N ALA A 68 -2.69 24.45 8.74
CA ALA A 68 -3.36 25.75 8.80
C ALA A 68 -4.68 25.66 9.59
N PHE A 69 -5.44 24.59 9.39
CA PHE A 69 -6.66 24.32 10.14
C PHE A 69 -6.38 24.11 11.64
N VAL A 70 -5.36 23.32 11.98
CA VAL A 70 -4.93 23.14 13.38
C VAL A 70 -4.57 24.48 14.03
N LYS A 71 -3.79 25.33 13.32
CA LYS A 71 -3.46 26.68 13.80
C LYS A 71 -4.70 27.55 14.02
N LEU A 72 -5.69 27.46 13.14
CA LEU A 72 -6.96 28.16 13.31
C LEU A 72 -7.69 27.68 14.57
N CYS A 73 -7.81 26.37 14.76
CA CYS A 73 -8.43 25.75 15.94
C CYS A 73 -7.72 26.18 17.24
N MET A 74 -6.37 26.27 17.21
CA MET A 74 -5.58 26.80 18.34
C MET A 74 -5.90 28.26 18.66
N LYS A 75 -6.03 29.10 17.61
CA LYS A 75 -6.41 30.52 17.78
C LYS A 75 -7.82 30.68 18.34
N LEU A 76 -8.73 29.80 17.98
CA LEU A 76 -10.11 29.78 18.49
C LEU A 76 -10.23 29.15 19.90
N GLY A 77 -9.11 28.72 20.51
CA GLY A 77 -9.11 28.13 21.85
C GLY A 77 -9.74 26.75 21.94
N LEU A 78 -9.83 26.01 20.81
CA LEU A 78 -10.46 24.70 20.79
C LEU A 78 -9.57 23.60 21.37
N TYR A 79 -8.27 23.82 21.51
CA TYR A 79 -7.34 22.90 22.16
C TYR A 79 -7.13 23.28 23.62
N GLN A 80 -7.26 22.33 24.54
CA GLN A 80 -6.99 22.55 25.96
C GLN A 80 -5.50 22.61 26.28
N LYS A 81 -4.64 21.97 25.44
CA LYS A 81 -3.16 21.99 25.53
C LYS A 81 -2.56 21.43 26.82
N GLU A 82 -3.35 20.78 27.65
CA GLU A 82 -2.88 20.21 28.92
C GLU A 82 -2.16 18.89 28.74
N LEU A 83 -2.69 18.04 27.85
CA LEU A 83 -2.17 16.70 27.59
C LEU A 83 -2.49 16.26 26.16
N PHE A 84 -1.46 15.74 25.48
CA PHE A 84 -1.62 15.07 24.19
C PHE A 84 -1.42 13.57 24.36
N ALA A 85 -2.37 12.78 23.87
CA ALA A 85 -2.21 11.35 23.71
C ALA A 85 -1.64 11.05 22.33
N VAL A 86 -0.59 10.22 22.27
CA VAL A 86 -0.03 9.73 21.01
C VAL A 86 -0.43 8.28 20.84
N ASP A 87 -1.05 7.96 19.72
CA ASP A 87 -1.44 6.58 19.39
C ASP A 87 -1.09 6.25 17.94
N GLY A 88 -0.76 4.98 17.71
CA GLY A 88 -0.41 4.44 16.40
C GLY A 88 -1.50 3.53 15.85
N SER A 89 -2.07 3.91 14.71
CA SER A 89 -3.03 3.08 14.00
C SER A 89 -2.41 2.45 12.75
N LYS A 90 -2.62 1.14 12.55
CA LYS A 90 -2.06 0.42 11.40
C LYS A 90 -3.05 0.38 10.25
N PHE A 91 -2.65 0.95 9.13
CA PHE A 91 -3.43 0.97 7.88
C PHE A 91 -2.85 -0.03 6.89
N ARG A 92 -3.70 -0.92 6.39
CA ARG A 92 -3.28 -1.94 5.42
C ARG A 92 -2.85 -1.31 4.11
N ALA A 93 -1.67 -1.72 3.65
CA ALA A 93 -1.14 -1.39 2.33
C ALA A 93 -1.68 -2.36 1.27
N VAL A 94 -1.55 -1.97 0.01
CA VAL A 94 -1.93 -2.81 -1.13
C VAL A 94 -0.78 -3.78 -1.44
N ASN A 95 -0.61 -4.80 -0.61
CA ASN A 95 0.36 -5.86 -0.85
C ASN A 95 -0.16 -7.22 -0.38
N SER A 96 0.01 -8.26 -1.22
CA SER A 96 -0.31 -9.63 -0.84
C SER A 96 0.75 -10.20 0.11
N LYS A 97 0.34 -11.15 0.96
CA LYS A 97 1.29 -11.92 1.78
C LYS A 97 2.31 -12.68 0.93
N ASP A 98 1.88 -13.15 -0.25
CA ASP A 98 2.71 -13.92 -1.18
C ASP A 98 3.78 -13.07 -1.85
N ASN A 99 3.61 -11.75 -1.90
CA ASN A 99 4.54 -10.77 -2.44
C ASN A 99 5.42 -10.11 -1.36
N THR A 100 5.55 -10.77 -0.19
CA THR A 100 6.38 -10.31 0.91
C THR A 100 7.50 -11.32 1.16
N TYR A 101 8.73 -10.86 1.09
CA TYR A 101 9.93 -11.67 1.25
C TYR A 101 10.81 -11.14 2.37
N ASN A 102 11.52 -12.04 3.04
CA ASN A 102 12.67 -11.78 3.88
C ASN A 102 13.75 -12.81 3.55
N ALA A 103 14.97 -12.64 4.06
CA ALA A 103 16.09 -13.54 3.77
C ALA A 103 15.74 -15.00 4.06
N GLU A 104 15.14 -15.29 5.20
CA GLU A 104 14.76 -16.65 5.62
C GLU A 104 13.74 -17.30 4.68
N ILE A 105 12.74 -16.54 4.22
CA ILE A 105 11.74 -17.04 3.27
C ILE A 105 12.38 -17.31 1.91
N LEU A 106 13.27 -16.42 1.44
CA LEU A 106 13.96 -16.57 0.17
C LEU A 106 14.89 -17.78 0.20
N GLU A 107 15.69 -17.95 1.25
CA GLU A 107 16.56 -19.11 1.43
C GLU A 107 15.78 -20.43 1.44
N LYS A 108 14.66 -20.49 2.17
CA LYS A 108 13.76 -21.67 2.17
C LYS A 108 13.18 -21.95 0.80
N LYS A 109 12.80 -20.92 0.04
CA LYS A 109 12.29 -21.08 -1.33
C LYS A 109 13.39 -21.57 -2.28
N LEU A 110 14.59 -21.02 -2.19
CA LEU A 110 15.74 -21.44 -2.96
C LEU A 110 16.09 -22.92 -2.69
N LYS A 111 16.14 -23.31 -1.42
CA LYS A 111 16.41 -24.70 -1.03
C LYS A 111 15.38 -25.67 -1.60
N ARG A 112 14.08 -25.32 -1.52
CA ARG A 112 13.01 -26.14 -2.10
C ARG A 112 13.13 -26.27 -3.64
N ILE A 113 13.50 -25.19 -4.32
CA ILE A 113 13.72 -25.24 -5.76
C ILE A 113 14.88 -26.19 -6.09
N ASP A 114 15.98 -26.13 -5.33
CA ASP A 114 17.12 -27.02 -5.53
C ASP A 114 16.78 -28.49 -5.26
N GLU A 115 15.94 -28.76 -4.27
CA GLU A 115 15.42 -30.10 -3.98
C GLU A 115 14.56 -30.61 -5.14
N HIS A 116 13.62 -29.82 -5.67
CA HIS A 116 12.79 -30.20 -6.82
C HIS A 116 13.59 -30.39 -8.10
N ILE A 117 14.60 -29.54 -8.37
CA ILE A 117 15.49 -29.73 -9.53
C ILE A 117 16.24 -31.05 -9.41
N LYS A 118 16.75 -31.42 -8.23
CA LYS A 118 17.42 -32.70 -7.99
C LYS A 118 16.48 -33.88 -8.19
N GLU A 119 15.24 -33.78 -7.72
CA GLU A 119 14.22 -34.82 -7.92
C GLU A 119 13.92 -35.03 -9.41
N TYR A 120 13.73 -33.96 -10.19
CA TYR A 120 13.52 -34.02 -11.62
C TYR A 120 14.72 -34.61 -12.37
N LEU A 121 15.94 -34.23 -12.01
CA LEU A 121 17.14 -34.81 -12.61
C LEU A 121 17.26 -36.30 -12.29
N SER A 122 16.96 -36.71 -11.04
CA SER A 122 16.97 -38.12 -10.65
C SER A 122 15.89 -38.94 -11.39
N GLN A 123 14.73 -38.34 -11.67
CA GLN A 123 13.69 -39.00 -12.50
C GLN A 123 14.16 -39.16 -13.95
N MET A 124 14.82 -38.17 -14.54
CA MET A 124 15.40 -38.29 -15.89
C MET A 124 16.46 -39.40 -15.97
N ASP A 125 17.36 -39.50 -14.96
CA ASP A 125 18.39 -40.54 -14.91
C ASP A 125 17.77 -41.94 -14.79
N GLN A 126 16.60 -42.08 -14.15
CA GLN A 126 15.86 -43.36 -14.06
C GLN A 126 15.11 -43.70 -15.36
N GLU A 127 14.54 -42.67 -16.04
CA GLU A 127 13.84 -42.84 -17.32
C GLU A 127 14.81 -43.14 -18.47
N ASP A 128 16.04 -42.63 -18.44
CA ASP A 128 17.09 -42.97 -19.41
C ASP A 128 17.50 -44.48 -19.37
N GLN A 129 17.15 -45.16 -18.28
CA GLN A 129 17.37 -46.62 -18.14
C GLN A 129 16.17 -47.47 -18.63
N SER A 130 15.02 -46.86 -18.87
CA SER A 130 13.81 -47.47 -19.45
C SER A 130 13.44 -46.69 -20.71
N GLU A 131 12.93 -47.33 -21.77
CA GLU A 131 12.60 -46.65 -23.04
C GLU A 131 11.80 -45.36 -22.80
N PRO A 132 12.36 -44.17 -23.12
CA PRO A 132 11.77 -42.92 -22.72
C PRO A 132 10.57 -42.56 -23.58
N ASP A 133 9.46 -42.22 -22.95
CA ASP A 133 8.36 -41.55 -23.62
C ASP A 133 8.81 -40.09 -23.87
N ALA A 134 9.12 -39.75 -25.14
CA ALA A 134 9.72 -38.47 -25.53
C ALA A 134 8.95 -37.21 -25.00
N LEU A 135 7.64 -37.33 -24.83
CA LEU A 135 6.75 -36.31 -24.30
C LEU A 135 7.04 -35.99 -22.82
N THR A 136 7.36 -37.01 -22.03
CA THR A 136 7.66 -36.84 -20.58
C THR A 136 8.98 -36.10 -20.39
N SER A 137 9.99 -36.39 -21.21
CA SER A 137 11.31 -35.72 -21.15
C SER A 137 11.24 -34.21 -21.47
N GLU A 138 10.41 -33.79 -22.44
CA GLU A 138 10.22 -32.37 -22.76
C GLU A 138 9.51 -31.62 -21.65
N GLN A 139 8.51 -32.22 -21.01
CA GLN A 139 7.79 -31.62 -19.89
C GLN A 139 8.70 -31.43 -18.68
N VAL A 140 9.56 -32.39 -18.36
CA VAL A 140 10.52 -32.30 -17.28
C VAL A 140 11.58 -31.19 -17.55
N LYS A 141 12.09 -31.11 -18.79
CA LYS A 141 13.01 -30.03 -19.19
C LYS A 141 12.37 -28.66 -19.05
N ALA A 142 11.11 -28.49 -19.48
CA ALA A 142 10.38 -27.22 -19.32
C ALA A 142 10.18 -26.87 -17.84
N ALA A 143 9.84 -27.83 -16.99
CA ALA A 143 9.71 -27.61 -15.55
C ALA A 143 11.04 -27.20 -14.89
N ILE A 144 12.14 -27.82 -15.25
CA ILE A 144 13.48 -27.45 -14.77
C ILE A 144 13.84 -26.03 -15.20
N GLN A 145 13.54 -25.66 -16.44
CA GLN A 145 13.78 -24.32 -16.96
C GLN A 145 12.97 -23.26 -16.19
N GLU A 146 11.69 -23.51 -15.93
CA GLU A 146 10.84 -22.61 -15.12
C GLU A 146 11.37 -22.46 -13.70
N LEU A 147 11.76 -23.57 -13.06
CA LEU A 147 12.35 -23.54 -11.72
C LEU A 147 13.68 -22.77 -11.67
N SER A 148 14.51 -22.91 -12.71
CA SER A 148 15.78 -22.19 -12.83
C SER A 148 15.56 -20.69 -12.96
N GLN A 149 14.63 -20.24 -13.80
CA GLN A 149 14.26 -18.81 -13.91
C GLN A 149 13.72 -18.26 -12.58
N ARG A 150 12.91 -19.06 -11.89
CA ARG A 150 12.37 -18.68 -10.57
C ARG A 150 13.48 -18.60 -9.51
N LYS A 151 14.48 -19.48 -9.60
CA LYS A 151 15.66 -19.47 -8.74
C LYS A 151 16.48 -18.21 -8.93
N GLU A 152 16.80 -17.84 -10.18
CA GLU A 152 17.52 -16.60 -10.50
C GLU A 152 16.81 -15.39 -9.92
N LYS A 153 15.51 -15.29 -10.13
CA LYS A 153 14.70 -14.19 -9.58
C LYS A 153 14.76 -14.10 -8.05
N TYR A 154 14.71 -15.23 -7.33
CA TYR A 154 14.81 -15.22 -5.88
C TYR A 154 16.22 -14.92 -5.38
N GLN A 155 17.25 -15.27 -6.14
CA GLN A 155 18.64 -14.90 -5.86
C GLN A 155 18.84 -13.39 -6.00
N GLU A 156 18.28 -12.78 -7.04
CA GLU A 156 18.28 -11.33 -7.22
C GLU A 156 17.59 -10.61 -6.05
N TYR A 157 16.41 -11.08 -5.64
CA TYR A 157 15.71 -10.50 -4.49
C TYR A 157 16.51 -10.61 -3.19
N LEU A 158 17.16 -11.76 -2.96
CA LEU A 158 18.00 -11.95 -1.78
C LEU A 158 19.20 -11.01 -1.79
N LYS A 159 19.84 -10.87 -2.96
CA LYS A 159 20.97 -9.97 -3.15
C LYS A 159 20.57 -8.51 -2.89
N GLU A 160 19.49 -8.05 -3.51
CA GLU A 160 18.96 -6.70 -3.33
C GLU A 160 18.61 -6.41 -1.86
N LEU A 161 17.97 -7.37 -1.17
CA LEU A 161 17.61 -7.25 0.24
C LEU A 161 18.85 -7.10 1.14
N LEU A 162 19.92 -7.86 0.86
CA LEU A 162 21.16 -7.81 1.62
C LEU A 162 21.96 -6.54 1.32
N GLU A 163 22.05 -6.11 0.05
CA GLU A 163 22.76 -4.91 -0.36
C GLU A 163 22.12 -3.64 0.22
N ASN A 164 20.79 -3.58 0.27
CA ASN A 164 20.06 -2.45 0.84
C ASN A 164 19.99 -2.47 2.38
N GLY A 165 20.43 -3.57 3.03
CA GLY A 165 20.36 -3.73 4.49
C GLY A 165 18.90 -3.79 5.01
N GLU A 166 17.95 -4.13 4.16
CA GLU A 166 16.54 -4.22 4.51
C GLU A 166 16.17 -5.59 5.09
N THR A 167 15.26 -5.61 6.04
CA THR A 167 14.79 -6.87 6.66
C THR A 167 13.63 -7.51 5.91
N GLN A 168 12.96 -6.75 5.05
CA GLN A 168 11.78 -7.18 4.31
C GLN A 168 11.74 -6.50 2.94
N MET A 169 11.28 -7.25 1.94
CA MET A 169 10.98 -6.75 0.59
C MET A 169 9.51 -7.01 0.27
N LEU A 170 8.80 -5.96 -0.14
CA LEU A 170 7.42 -6.01 -0.57
C LEU A 170 7.36 -5.58 -2.04
N LEU A 171 6.90 -6.48 -2.93
CA LEU A 171 6.96 -6.24 -4.38
C LEU A 171 5.93 -5.24 -4.90
N THR A 172 4.76 -5.17 -4.26
CA THR A 172 3.66 -4.32 -4.74
C THR A 172 3.72 -2.92 -4.13
N ASP A 173 4.12 -2.83 -2.87
CA ASP A 173 4.23 -1.59 -2.11
C ASP A 173 5.53 -1.62 -1.29
N PRO A 174 6.68 -1.23 -1.89
CA PRO A 174 8.00 -1.35 -1.27
C PRO A 174 8.18 -0.50 -0.01
N GLU A 175 7.41 0.58 0.13
CA GLU A 175 7.49 1.47 1.29
C GLU A 175 6.75 0.92 2.51
N ALA A 176 5.78 0.03 2.31
CA ALA A 176 5.06 -0.62 3.40
C ALA A 176 5.95 -1.64 4.14
N ARG A 177 5.54 -2.03 5.33
CA ARG A 177 6.21 -3.10 6.10
C ARG A 177 5.20 -4.07 6.68
N ARG A 178 5.60 -5.32 6.81
CA ARG A 178 4.80 -6.34 7.49
C ARG A 178 4.85 -6.11 8.99
N MET A 179 3.71 -5.76 9.56
CA MET A 179 3.57 -5.42 10.97
C MET A 179 2.52 -6.31 11.65
N HIS A 180 2.68 -6.53 12.94
CA HIS A 180 1.64 -7.18 13.74
C HIS A 180 0.50 -6.19 14.01
N SER A 181 -0.73 -6.59 13.72
CA SER A 181 -1.96 -5.85 14.03
C SER A 181 -2.87 -6.72 14.92
N LYS A 182 -4.01 -6.18 15.36
CA LYS A 182 -5.00 -6.94 16.17
C LYS A 182 -5.46 -8.23 15.48
N ASP A 183 -5.50 -8.23 14.14
CA ASP A 183 -5.97 -9.35 13.31
C ASP A 183 -4.80 -10.21 12.76
N GLY A 184 -3.60 -10.09 13.31
CA GLY A 184 -2.40 -10.81 12.88
C GLY A 184 -1.43 -9.95 12.05
N PHE A 185 -0.56 -10.60 11.26
CA PHE A 185 0.46 -9.93 10.46
C PHE A 185 -0.09 -9.47 9.11
N HIS A 186 0.04 -8.16 8.84
CA HIS A 186 -0.36 -7.53 7.58
C HIS A 186 0.71 -6.55 7.08
N CYS A 187 0.74 -6.32 5.78
CA CYS A 187 1.53 -5.23 5.20
C CYS A 187 0.80 -3.92 5.47
N CYS A 188 1.43 -3.02 6.20
CA CYS A 188 0.79 -1.82 6.74
C CYS A 188 1.74 -0.62 6.73
N TYR A 189 1.13 0.55 6.85
CA TYR A 189 1.74 1.76 7.37
C TYR A 189 1.26 1.99 8.80
N ASN A 190 2.11 2.56 9.63
CA ASN A 190 1.78 3.00 10.97
C ASN A 190 1.50 4.50 10.94
N VAL A 191 0.27 4.90 11.21
CA VAL A 191 -0.12 6.32 11.30
C VAL A 191 -0.19 6.69 12.76
N GLN A 192 0.77 7.45 13.22
CA GLN A 192 0.78 8.01 14.57
C GLN A 192 0.05 9.33 14.60
N THR A 193 -0.83 9.53 15.57
CA THR A 193 -1.61 10.75 15.76
C THR A 193 -1.41 11.28 17.15
N ALA A 194 -1.19 12.60 17.26
CA ALA A 194 -1.22 13.31 18.53
C ALA A 194 -2.60 13.97 18.70
N VAL A 195 -3.32 13.56 19.73
CA VAL A 195 -4.70 13.97 20.00
C VAL A 195 -4.75 14.73 21.31
N ASP A 196 -5.38 15.91 21.33
CA ASP A 196 -5.64 16.67 22.53
C ASP A 196 -6.68 15.95 23.40
N LYS A 197 -6.35 15.75 24.68
CA LYS A 197 -7.18 14.97 25.60
C LYS A 197 -8.56 15.59 25.82
N GLY A 198 -8.61 16.89 25.87
CA GLY A 198 -9.86 17.59 26.21
C GLY A 198 -10.80 17.74 25.04
N SER A 199 -10.30 18.19 23.88
CA SER A 199 -11.12 18.42 22.70
C SER A 199 -11.23 17.21 21.77
N HIS A 200 -10.37 16.20 21.96
CA HIS A 200 -10.20 15.04 21.04
C HIS A 200 -9.84 15.43 19.60
N LEU A 201 -9.33 16.63 19.38
CA LEU A 201 -8.87 17.09 18.09
C LEU A 201 -7.45 16.60 17.81
N ILE A 202 -7.20 16.17 16.58
CA ILE A 202 -5.86 15.76 16.13
C ILE A 202 -5.02 17.03 15.92
N ALA A 203 -3.90 17.13 16.63
CA ALA A 203 -2.96 18.23 16.51
C ALA A 203 -1.87 17.98 15.48
N GLU A 204 -1.41 16.71 15.34
CA GLU A 204 -0.39 16.32 14.40
C GLU A 204 -0.57 14.84 14.02
N PHE A 205 -0.10 14.47 12.84
CA PHE A 205 -0.01 13.07 12.42
C PHE A 205 1.26 12.79 11.64
N GLN A 206 1.77 11.59 11.78
CA GLN A 206 2.91 11.10 11.03
C GLN A 206 2.61 9.70 10.47
N VAL A 207 2.96 9.48 9.21
CA VAL A 207 2.91 8.17 8.59
C VAL A 207 4.33 7.59 8.57
N THR A 208 4.49 6.41 9.15
CA THR A 208 5.77 5.69 9.20
C THR A 208 5.59 4.26 8.73
N ASN A 209 6.68 3.61 8.37
CA ASN A 209 6.73 2.18 8.11
C ASN A 209 7.41 1.40 9.24
N HIS A 210 7.55 2.00 10.41
CA HIS A 210 8.06 1.39 11.63
C HIS A 210 6.95 1.10 12.64
N ASN A 211 7.17 0.08 13.49
CA ASN A 211 6.28 -0.25 14.61
C ASN A 211 6.42 0.75 15.74
#